data_8d3623900076e28c6c4cda7b0864c62b
#
_entry.id   8d3623900076e28c6c4cda7b0864c62b
#
_cell.length_a   1.000
_cell.length_b   1.000
_cell.length_c   1.000
_cell.angle_alpha   90.00
_cell.angle_beta   90.00
_cell.angle_gamma   90.00
#
_symmetry.space_group_name_H-M   'P 1'
#
loop_
_entity.id
_entity.type
_entity.pdbx_description
1 polymer ?
#
loop_
_entity_poly.entity_id
_entity_poly.type
_entity_poly.pdbx_seq_one_letter_code
_entity_poly.pdbx_strand_id
1 'polypeptide(L)'
;AARMGLSTALFTINLDAVGNMPCNPSIGGTGKGHLVYEIDALGGEMGKAADKVTLQSRVLNLGKGTAVHSKRIQADRQRYRMIMKHTIEETKNLRLIQAEITDIETSDEGGKHITAVITKLGARWRCNAAVICSGTYLRGRVIVGEVAYSSGPDGMLPATELSANLTREGIRLMRFKTGTPARVHRRSIDFSHLEVQPGDKDVDPFSVDSDREELNRREQIPCHIVYTNKHTHDIIRANMSRSPLYSGMIEGIGPRYCPSIEDKVMRFADKERHQLFIEPMG
;
A
#
# COMPACT_ATOMS: atom_id res chain seq x y z
N ALA A 1 5.34 0.58 20.14
CA ALA A 1 5.55 1.61 21.15
C ALA A 1 4.47 1.51 22.25
N ALA A 2 3.19 1.74 21.99
CA ALA A 2 2.11 1.74 22.98
C ALA A 2 2.01 0.40 23.74
N ARG A 3 2.03 -0.74 23.04
CA ARG A 3 2.03 -2.09 23.65
C ARG A 3 3.28 -2.38 24.50
N MET A 4 4.36 -1.65 24.28
CA MET A 4 5.57 -1.69 25.13
C MET A 4 5.47 -0.78 26.35
N GLY A 5 4.31 -0.17 26.61
CA GLY A 5 4.08 0.71 27.74
C GLY A 5 4.44 2.18 27.54
N LEU A 6 4.84 2.57 26.33
CA LEU A 6 5.20 3.95 26.03
C LEU A 6 3.95 4.80 25.75
N SER A 7 3.88 6.01 26.32
CA SER A 7 2.85 7.00 25.96
C SER A 7 3.04 7.42 24.51
N THR A 8 2.08 7.09 23.65
CA THR A 8 2.20 7.23 22.20
C THR A 8 1.05 8.05 21.65
N ALA A 9 1.34 8.95 20.71
CA ALA A 9 0.35 9.63 19.89
C ALA A 9 0.56 9.27 18.42
N LEU A 10 -0.51 8.89 17.72
CA LEU A 10 -0.53 8.66 16.29
C LEU A 10 -1.31 9.78 15.61
N PHE A 11 -0.63 10.52 14.76
CA PHE A 11 -1.23 11.63 14.01
C PHE A 11 -1.59 11.17 12.61
N THR A 12 -2.76 11.56 12.15
CA THR A 12 -3.23 11.29 10.79
C THR A 12 -4.01 12.48 10.24
N ILE A 13 -3.91 12.74 8.97
CA ILE A 13 -4.67 13.81 8.30
C ILE A 13 -6.17 13.52 8.33
N ASN A 14 -6.55 12.24 8.26
CA ASN A 14 -7.94 11.80 8.28
C ASN A 14 -8.06 10.48 9.06
N LEU A 15 -8.94 10.44 10.05
CA LEU A 15 -9.16 9.27 10.91
C LEU A 15 -9.63 8.05 10.13
N ASP A 16 -10.39 8.25 9.06
CA ASP A 16 -10.92 7.18 8.22
C ASP A 16 -9.93 6.69 7.14
N ALA A 17 -8.73 7.27 7.11
CA ALA A 17 -7.67 6.89 6.19
C ALA A 17 -6.56 6.04 6.83
N VAL A 18 -6.71 5.63 8.08
CA VAL A 18 -5.77 4.72 8.75
C VAL A 18 -5.76 3.38 8.01
N GLY A 19 -4.58 2.90 7.64
CA GLY A 19 -4.43 1.65 6.88
C GLY A 19 -5.03 1.68 5.47
N ASN A 20 -4.98 2.79 4.78
CA ASN A 20 -5.80 3.09 3.59
C ASN A 20 -5.54 2.23 2.34
N MET A 21 -4.48 1.50 2.18
CA MET A 21 -4.14 0.68 0.99
C MET A 21 -4.54 1.36 -0.36
N PRO A 22 -3.93 2.50 -0.73
CA PRO A 22 -4.41 3.32 -1.86
C PRO A 22 -4.13 2.70 -3.23
N CYS A 23 -3.19 1.78 -3.33
CA CYS A 23 -2.85 1.11 -4.59
C CYS A 23 -3.76 -0.10 -4.80
N ASN A 24 -3.30 -1.29 -4.53
CA ASN A 24 -4.08 -2.53 -4.63
C ASN A 24 -4.40 -3.03 -3.21
N PRO A 25 -5.64 -3.40 -2.90
CA PRO A 25 -5.98 -3.94 -1.58
C PRO A 25 -5.47 -5.37 -1.43
N SER A 26 -4.17 -5.54 -1.50
CA SER A 26 -3.50 -6.82 -1.32
C SER A 26 -2.32 -6.71 -0.36
N ILE A 27 -2.13 -7.73 0.45
CA ILE A 27 -1.05 -7.82 1.42
C ILE A 27 -0.21 -9.04 1.11
N GLY A 28 1.12 -8.89 1.22
CA GLY A 28 2.08 -9.92 0.84
C GLY A 28 2.43 -9.89 -0.65
N GLY A 29 2.68 -11.07 -1.22
CA GLY A 29 3.20 -11.24 -2.58
C GLY A 29 4.73 -11.32 -2.63
N THR A 30 5.26 -11.50 -3.85
CA THR A 30 6.69 -11.70 -4.08
C THR A 30 7.55 -10.58 -3.48
N GLY A 31 8.48 -10.94 -2.60
CA GLY A 31 9.37 -10.01 -1.88
C GLY A 31 8.68 -9.17 -0.80
N LYS A 32 7.41 -9.44 -0.49
CA LYS A 32 6.63 -8.69 0.52
C LYS A 32 6.01 -9.60 1.59
N GLY A 33 5.56 -10.81 1.22
CA GLY A 33 4.93 -11.74 2.16
C GLY A 33 5.81 -12.09 3.35
N HIS A 34 7.10 -12.26 3.12
CA HIS A 34 8.10 -12.51 4.18
C HIS A 34 8.13 -11.39 5.21
N LEU A 35 8.08 -10.12 4.75
CA LEU A 35 8.06 -8.96 5.65
C LEU A 35 6.80 -8.90 6.51
N VAL A 36 5.65 -9.39 6.02
CA VAL A 36 4.43 -9.46 6.82
C VAL A 36 4.60 -10.42 7.99
N TYR A 37 5.20 -11.60 7.73
CA TYR A 37 5.51 -12.56 8.81
C TYR A 37 6.53 -12.00 9.81
N GLU A 38 7.55 -11.29 9.34
CA GLU A 38 8.53 -10.64 10.23
C GLU A 38 7.89 -9.57 11.10
N ILE A 39 6.99 -8.76 10.53
CA ILE A 39 6.22 -7.74 11.27
C ILE A 39 5.33 -8.42 12.32
N ASP A 40 4.67 -9.52 11.98
CA ASP A 40 3.82 -10.29 12.89
C ASP A 40 4.63 -10.85 14.06
N ALA A 41 5.79 -11.48 13.77
CA ALA A 41 6.70 -12.02 14.78
C ALA A 41 7.20 -10.94 15.77
N LEU A 42 7.24 -9.68 15.37
CA LEU A 42 7.57 -8.54 16.23
C LEU A 42 6.32 -7.96 16.95
N GLY A 43 5.16 -8.61 16.85
CA GLY A 43 3.91 -8.16 17.47
C GLY A 43 3.18 -7.08 16.67
N GLY A 44 3.43 -6.97 15.38
CA GLY A 44 2.72 -6.03 14.48
C GLY A 44 1.29 -6.45 14.19
N GLU A 45 0.49 -5.53 13.69
CA GLU A 45 -0.96 -5.73 13.51
C GLU A 45 -1.34 -6.12 12.08
N MET A 46 -0.44 -5.92 11.12
CA MET A 46 -0.75 -6.09 9.69
C MET A 46 -1.22 -7.51 9.35
N GLY A 47 -0.53 -8.54 9.87
CA GLY A 47 -0.87 -9.96 9.64
C GLY A 47 -2.26 -10.29 10.18
N LYS A 48 -2.55 -9.93 11.42
CA LYS A 48 -3.85 -10.15 12.10
C LYS A 48 -5.01 -9.48 11.36
N ALA A 49 -4.84 -8.21 11.00
CA ALA A 49 -5.86 -7.48 10.26
C ALA A 49 -6.05 -8.06 8.86
N ALA A 50 -4.98 -8.47 8.19
CA ALA A 50 -5.02 -9.11 6.88
C ALA A 50 -5.83 -10.41 6.89
N ASP A 51 -5.58 -11.29 7.85
CA ASP A 51 -6.30 -12.56 7.98
C ASP A 51 -7.80 -12.35 8.21
N LYS A 52 -8.18 -11.35 9.02
CA LYS A 52 -9.59 -11.01 9.28
C LYS A 52 -10.37 -10.52 8.06
N VAL A 53 -9.70 -9.96 7.06
CA VAL A 53 -10.33 -9.33 5.89
C VAL A 53 -9.97 -9.98 4.57
N THR A 54 -9.41 -11.17 4.61
CA THR A 54 -9.03 -11.94 3.42
C THR A 54 -10.26 -12.23 2.56
N LEU A 55 -10.23 -11.78 1.31
CA LEU A 55 -11.18 -12.15 0.26
C LEU A 55 -10.68 -13.35 -0.53
N GLN A 56 -9.37 -13.39 -0.82
CA GLN A 56 -8.70 -14.51 -1.46
C GLN A 56 -7.27 -14.62 -0.93
N SER A 57 -6.80 -15.86 -0.77
CA SER A 57 -5.40 -16.15 -0.40
C SER A 57 -4.76 -17.07 -1.41
N ARG A 58 -3.52 -16.78 -1.79
CA ARG A 58 -2.70 -17.62 -2.66
C ARG A 58 -1.24 -17.59 -2.27
N VAL A 59 -0.57 -18.73 -2.38
CA VAL A 59 0.89 -18.79 -2.38
C VAL A 59 1.40 -18.65 -3.82
N LEU A 60 2.24 -17.66 -4.03
CA LEU A 60 2.84 -17.37 -5.34
C LEU A 60 4.17 -18.09 -5.50
N ASN A 61 4.58 -18.30 -6.76
CA ASN A 61 5.87 -18.89 -7.15
C ASN A 61 6.06 -20.37 -6.76
N LEU A 62 5.00 -21.15 -6.61
CA LEU A 62 5.08 -22.58 -6.25
C LEU A 62 5.93 -23.40 -7.22
N GLY A 63 6.05 -23.01 -8.49
CA GLY A 63 6.93 -23.66 -9.47
C GLY A 63 8.41 -23.26 -9.36
N LYS A 64 8.81 -22.55 -8.31
CA LYS A 64 10.19 -22.11 -8.05
C LYS A 64 10.68 -22.67 -6.71
N GLY A 65 11.93 -22.40 -6.35
CA GLY A 65 12.47 -22.81 -5.05
C GLY A 65 11.68 -22.21 -3.87
N THR A 66 11.58 -22.93 -2.77
CA THR A 66 10.75 -22.59 -1.59
C THR A 66 11.07 -21.23 -0.99
N ALA A 67 12.32 -20.77 -1.08
CA ALA A 67 12.74 -19.45 -0.58
C ALA A 67 12.01 -18.26 -1.23
N VAL A 68 11.39 -18.44 -2.39
CA VAL A 68 10.60 -17.40 -3.07
C VAL A 68 9.10 -17.67 -3.06
N HIS A 69 8.64 -18.74 -2.40
CA HIS A 69 7.23 -18.95 -2.13
C HIS A 69 6.72 -17.78 -1.28
N SER A 70 5.68 -17.13 -1.70
CA SER A 70 5.22 -15.92 -1.05
C SER A 70 3.72 -15.86 -0.99
N LYS A 71 3.18 -15.86 0.21
CA LYS A 71 1.75 -15.68 0.43
C LYS A 71 1.34 -14.29 0.00
N ARG A 72 0.21 -14.20 -0.69
CA ARG A 72 -0.50 -12.98 -1.04
C ARG A 72 -1.97 -13.16 -0.74
N ILE A 73 -2.56 -12.19 -0.08
CA ILE A 73 -4.01 -12.09 0.06
C ILE A 73 -4.54 -10.89 -0.71
N GLN A 74 -5.76 -11.04 -1.22
CA GLN A 74 -6.61 -9.94 -1.63
C GLN A 74 -7.51 -9.58 -0.46
N ALA A 75 -7.55 -8.32 -0.07
CA ALA A 75 -8.20 -7.86 1.15
C ALA A 75 -9.44 -7.02 0.85
N ASP A 76 -10.45 -7.11 1.71
CA ASP A 76 -11.51 -6.12 1.78
C ASP A 76 -10.92 -4.80 2.31
N ARG A 77 -10.79 -3.82 1.41
CA ARG A 77 -10.13 -2.55 1.70
C ARG A 77 -10.85 -1.76 2.78
N GLN A 78 -12.16 -1.76 2.76
CA GLN A 78 -12.94 -0.96 3.72
C GLN A 78 -12.90 -1.59 5.11
N ARG A 79 -13.11 -2.90 5.20
CA ARG A 79 -13.02 -3.62 6.47
C ARG A 79 -11.62 -3.53 7.07
N TYR A 80 -10.56 -3.57 6.25
CA TYR A 80 -9.18 -3.41 6.75
C TYR A 80 -8.98 -2.07 7.46
N ARG A 81 -9.43 -0.97 6.85
CA ARG A 81 -9.35 0.36 7.49
C ARG A 81 -10.14 0.42 8.80
N MET A 82 -11.37 -0.12 8.81
CA MET A 82 -12.20 -0.16 10.00
C MET A 82 -11.52 -0.94 11.13
N ILE A 83 -11.01 -2.12 10.84
CA ILE A 83 -10.31 -2.96 11.83
C ILE A 83 -9.06 -2.26 12.35
N MET A 84 -8.24 -1.69 11.46
CA MET A 84 -7.02 -1.00 11.87
C MET A 84 -7.31 0.23 12.74
N LYS A 85 -8.32 1.03 12.38
CA LYS A 85 -8.75 2.19 13.19
C LYS A 85 -9.23 1.73 14.57
N HIS A 86 -10.12 0.77 14.63
CA HIS A 86 -10.65 0.21 15.88
C HIS A 86 -9.53 -0.35 16.78
N THR A 87 -8.62 -1.12 16.21
CA THR A 87 -7.45 -1.63 16.93
C THR A 87 -6.61 -0.51 17.55
N ILE A 88 -6.40 0.59 16.82
CA ILE A 88 -5.64 1.74 17.32
C ILE A 88 -6.39 2.44 18.46
N GLU A 89 -7.68 2.66 18.30
CA GLU A 89 -8.54 3.35 19.29
C GLU A 89 -8.62 2.56 20.60
N GLU A 90 -8.62 1.23 20.55
CA GLU A 90 -8.65 0.36 21.73
C GLU A 90 -7.26 0.09 22.35
N THR A 91 -6.19 0.45 21.66
CA THR A 91 -4.84 0.19 22.17
C THR A 91 -4.51 1.11 23.36
N LYS A 92 -4.28 0.53 24.53
CA LYS A 92 -3.84 1.28 25.73
C LYS A 92 -2.56 2.06 25.45
N ASN A 93 -2.41 3.21 26.09
CA ASN A 93 -1.28 4.14 25.93
C ASN A 93 -1.13 4.74 24.52
N LEU A 94 -2.11 4.57 23.63
CA LEU A 94 -2.13 5.14 22.29
C LEU A 94 -3.28 6.14 22.15
N ARG A 95 -2.98 7.34 21.65
CA ARG A 95 -3.98 8.34 21.27
C ARG A 95 -3.95 8.53 19.77
N LEU A 96 -5.09 8.36 19.12
CA LEU A 96 -5.28 8.69 17.71
C LEU A 96 -5.73 10.14 17.59
N ILE A 97 -5.03 10.94 16.80
CA ILE A 97 -5.24 12.39 16.69
C ILE A 97 -5.35 12.78 15.23
N GLN A 98 -6.43 13.47 14.87
CA GLN A 98 -6.57 14.05 13.54
C GLN A 98 -5.82 15.38 13.47
N ALA A 99 -4.63 15.36 12.92
CA ALA A 99 -3.85 16.56 12.64
C ALA A 99 -2.75 16.23 11.61
N GLU A 100 -2.41 17.21 10.78
CA GLU A 100 -1.23 17.15 9.91
C GLU A 100 -0.01 17.64 10.71
N ILE A 101 1.06 16.85 10.74
CA ILE A 101 2.37 17.26 11.26
C ILE A 101 3.14 17.92 10.14
N THR A 102 3.55 19.16 10.37
CA THR A 102 4.26 19.99 9.40
C THR A 102 5.72 20.22 9.74
N ASP A 103 6.09 20.09 11.01
CA ASP A 103 7.44 20.36 11.47
C ASP A 103 7.88 19.43 12.60
N ILE A 104 9.18 19.25 12.74
CA ILE A 104 9.86 18.52 13.80
C ILE A 104 10.88 19.46 14.41
N GLU A 105 10.78 19.69 15.70
CA GLU A 105 11.79 20.46 16.45
C GLU A 105 12.88 19.55 16.97
N THR A 106 14.10 19.99 16.82
CA THR A 106 15.29 19.32 17.36
C THR A 106 16.07 20.27 18.26
N SER A 107 16.90 19.69 19.14
CA SER A 107 17.89 20.39 19.94
C SER A 107 19.25 19.73 19.76
N ASP A 108 20.31 20.53 19.77
CA ASP A 108 21.70 20.03 19.74
C ASP A 108 22.31 19.95 21.16
N GLU A 109 21.57 20.34 22.18
CA GLU A 109 21.99 20.31 23.58
C GLU A 109 22.11 18.86 24.05
N GLY A 110 23.34 18.42 24.33
CA GLY A 110 23.62 17.02 24.66
C GLY A 110 23.65 16.05 23.47
N GLY A 111 23.70 16.57 22.25
CA GLY A 111 23.63 15.83 20.99
C GLY A 111 22.26 15.99 20.30
N LYS A 112 22.25 15.90 18.98
CA LYS A 112 21.04 16.15 18.18
C LYS A 112 19.90 15.17 18.51
N HIS A 113 18.81 15.68 19.03
CA HIS A 113 17.62 14.88 19.39
C HIS A 113 16.32 15.63 19.14
N ILE A 114 15.22 14.89 19.00
CA ILE A 114 13.87 15.44 18.79
C ILE A 114 13.32 15.94 20.12
N THR A 115 12.71 17.12 20.13
CA THR A 115 12.06 17.71 21.31
C THR A 115 10.54 17.82 21.16
N ALA A 116 10.06 18.03 19.95
CA ALA A 116 8.62 18.13 19.68
C ALA A 116 8.28 17.88 18.21
N VAL A 117 7.00 17.65 17.93
CA VAL A 117 6.38 17.76 16.61
C VAL A 117 5.36 18.89 16.62
N ILE A 118 5.22 19.58 15.49
CA ILE A 118 4.32 20.74 15.33
C ILE A 118 3.22 20.39 14.33
N THR A 119 1.99 20.64 14.71
CA THR A 119 0.85 20.51 13.82
C THR A 119 0.69 21.72 12.91
N LYS A 120 -0.03 21.57 11.81
CA LYS A 120 -0.37 22.65 10.88
C LYS A 120 -1.09 23.83 11.54
N LEU A 121 -1.81 23.57 12.61
CA LEU A 121 -2.52 24.60 13.39
C LEU A 121 -1.64 25.20 14.51
N GLY A 122 -0.34 24.90 14.52
CA GLY A 122 0.63 25.46 15.47
C GLY A 122 0.68 24.77 16.84
N ALA A 123 -0.08 23.69 17.07
CA ALA A 123 0.01 22.97 18.34
C ALA A 123 1.34 22.22 18.44
N ARG A 124 2.04 22.41 19.55
CA ARG A 124 3.33 21.81 19.86
C ARG A 124 3.15 20.60 20.77
N TRP A 125 3.61 19.43 20.30
CA TRP A 125 3.55 18.18 21.06
C TRP A 125 4.97 17.73 21.41
N ARG A 126 5.33 17.78 22.68
CA ARG A 126 6.64 17.31 23.16
C ARG A 126 6.74 15.79 23.00
N CYS A 127 7.86 15.34 22.50
CA CYS A 127 8.17 13.91 22.35
C CYS A 127 9.67 13.67 22.35
N ASN A 128 10.07 12.46 22.76
CA ASN A 128 11.46 12.02 22.77
C ASN A 128 11.85 11.26 21.51
N ALA A 129 10.85 10.82 20.72
CA ALA A 129 11.05 10.11 19.45
C ALA A 129 9.85 10.32 18.53
N ALA A 130 10.08 10.32 17.23
CA ALA A 130 9.05 10.35 16.21
C ALA A 130 9.32 9.29 15.13
N VAL A 131 8.27 8.59 14.72
CA VAL A 131 8.30 7.62 13.63
C VAL A 131 7.47 8.16 12.48
N ILE A 132 8.08 8.32 11.30
CA ILE A 132 7.41 8.86 10.12
C ILE A 132 6.81 7.71 9.32
N CYS A 133 5.47 7.68 9.24
CA CYS A 133 4.69 6.68 8.52
C CYS A 133 3.81 7.35 7.45
N SER A 134 4.37 8.28 6.69
CA SER A 134 3.65 9.18 5.78
C SER A 134 3.06 8.50 4.53
N GLY A 135 3.32 7.21 4.31
CA GLY A 135 2.81 6.51 3.13
C GLY A 135 3.14 7.24 1.83
N THR A 136 2.13 7.50 0.99
CA THR A 136 2.25 8.21 -0.29
C THR A 136 1.76 9.67 -0.21
N TYR A 137 1.63 10.24 1.01
CA TYR A 137 1.13 11.60 1.20
C TYR A 137 2.19 12.68 1.07
N LEU A 138 3.46 12.39 1.41
CA LEU A 138 4.52 13.37 1.48
C LEU A 138 4.81 13.96 0.10
N ARG A 139 4.42 15.24 -0.11
CA ARG A 139 4.40 15.92 -1.41
C ARG A 139 3.78 15.05 -2.52
N GLY A 140 2.68 14.40 -2.19
CA GLY A 140 2.00 13.49 -3.10
C GLY A 140 1.60 14.19 -4.41
N ARG A 141 1.72 13.46 -5.52
CA ARG A 141 1.31 13.91 -6.85
C ARG A 141 0.56 12.77 -7.53
N VAL A 142 -0.66 13.03 -7.94
CA VAL A 142 -1.48 12.09 -8.70
C VAL A 142 -1.33 12.40 -10.19
N ILE A 143 -1.17 11.37 -10.99
CA ILE A 143 -1.04 11.47 -12.43
C ILE A 143 -2.04 10.51 -13.07
N VAL A 144 -2.90 11.01 -13.93
CA VAL A 144 -3.90 10.25 -14.68
C VAL A 144 -3.87 10.68 -16.15
N GLY A 145 -3.38 9.82 -17.01
CA GLY A 145 -3.10 10.18 -18.40
C GLY A 145 -2.14 11.37 -18.47
N GLU A 146 -2.54 12.42 -19.15
CA GLU A 146 -1.72 13.64 -19.36
C GLU A 146 -1.92 14.68 -18.25
N VAL A 147 -2.78 14.41 -17.26
CA VAL A 147 -3.08 15.34 -16.16
C VAL A 147 -2.30 14.97 -14.90
N ALA A 148 -1.65 15.97 -14.31
CA ALA A 148 -0.92 15.81 -13.06
C ALA A 148 -1.27 16.93 -12.09
N TYR A 149 -1.52 16.58 -10.82
CA TYR A 149 -1.88 17.54 -9.77
C TYR A 149 -1.40 17.09 -8.40
N SER A 150 -1.23 18.06 -7.51
CA SER A 150 -0.83 17.80 -6.13
C SER A 150 -2.01 17.20 -5.36
N SER A 151 -1.85 16.01 -4.85
CA SER A 151 -2.87 15.30 -4.05
C SER A 151 -2.23 14.17 -3.25
N GLY A 152 -2.80 13.86 -2.11
CA GLY A 152 -2.64 12.57 -1.47
C GLY A 152 -3.53 11.51 -2.14
N PRO A 153 -3.50 10.26 -1.68
CA PRO A 153 -4.38 9.20 -2.19
C PRO A 153 -5.85 9.49 -1.91
N ASP A 154 -6.71 8.97 -2.79
CA ASP A 154 -8.19 9.07 -2.67
C ASP A 154 -8.72 10.52 -2.55
N GLY A 155 -8.08 11.49 -3.21
CA GLY A 155 -8.48 12.89 -3.18
C GLY A 155 -8.16 13.63 -1.89
N MET A 156 -7.42 13.05 -0.98
CA MET A 156 -6.99 13.72 0.25
C MET A 156 -5.88 14.74 -0.02
N LEU A 157 -5.72 15.68 0.89
CA LEU A 157 -4.65 16.68 0.80
C LEU A 157 -3.26 16.03 0.92
N PRO A 158 -2.27 16.49 0.15
CA PRO A 158 -0.90 16.05 0.28
C PRO A 158 -0.24 16.75 1.49
N ALA A 159 0.64 16.04 2.20
CA ALA A 159 1.51 16.64 3.21
C ALA A 159 2.69 17.33 2.51
N THR A 160 2.68 18.65 2.41
CA THR A 160 3.68 19.41 1.64
C THR A 160 4.80 19.99 2.48
N GLU A 161 4.51 20.39 3.71
CA GLU A 161 5.42 21.18 4.55
C GLU A 161 6.48 20.31 5.24
N LEU A 162 6.10 19.15 5.77
CA LEU A 162 7.00 18.24 6.48
C LEU A 162 8.25 17.85 5.66
N SER A 163 8.12 17.76 4.33
CA SER A 163 9.28 17.41 3.47
C SER A 163 10.38 18.47 3.49
N ALA A 164 10.02 19.74 3.59
CA ALA A 164 11.00 20.83 3.69
C ALA A 164 11.73 20.77 5.04
N ASN A 165 11.00 20.51 6.11
CA ASN A 165 11.58 20.31 7.45
C ASN A 165 12.56 19.12 7.46
N LEU A 166 12.13 17.95 6.96
CA LEU A 166 13.02 16.76 6.91
C LEU A 166 14.31 17.02 6.14
N THR A 167 14.24 17.78 5.05
CA THR A 167 15.44 18.17 4.29
C THR A 167 16.33 19.10 5.12
N ARG A 168 15.76 20.06 5.86
CA ARG A 168 16.49 20.94 6.79
C ARG A 168 17.18 20.15 7.90
N GLU A 169 16.55 19.08 8.38
CA GLU A 169 17.12 18.17 9.37
C GLU A 169 18.17 17.19 8.79
N GLY A 170 18.52 17.33 7.51
CA GLY A 170 19.56 16.55 6.84
C GLY A 170 19.08 15.23 6.22
N ILE A 171 17.77 14.97 6.18
CA ILE A 171 17.22 13.77 5.56
C ILE A 171 17.11 14.00 4.05
N ARG A 172 17.83 13.18 3.27
CA ARG A 172 17.76 13.21 1.82
C ARG A 172 16.48 12.55 1.34
N LEU A 173 15.64 13.32 0.68
CA LEU A 173 14.39 12.84 0.08
C LEU A 173 14.55 12.56 -1.42
N MET A 174 13.81 11.58 -1.93
CA MET A 174 13.73 11.26 -3.34
C MET A 174 12.32 10.83 -3.73
N ARG A 175 11.99 10.95 -5.02
CA ARG A 175 10.69 10.55 -5.54
C ARG A 175 10.63 9.04 -5.74
N PHE A 176 9.51 8.45 -5.31
CA PHE A 176 9.10 7.10 -5.66
C PHE A 176 7.80 7.15 -6.43
N LYS A 177 7.68 6.32 -7.45
CA LYS A 177 6.42 6.14 -8.17
C LYS A 177 5.74 4.85 -7.73
N THR A 178 4.41 4.83 -7.70
CA THR A 178 3.60 3.63 -7.63
C THR A 178 2.52 3.69 -8.71
N GLY A 179 2.12 2.55 -9.26
CA GLY A 179 1.02 2.46 -10.20
C GLY A 179 -0.23 1.95 -9.51
N THR A 180 -1.34 2.64 -9.71
CA THR A 180 -2.66 2.18 -9.23
C THR A 180 -3.44 1.67 -10.44
N PRO A 181 -3.94 0.41 -10.43
CA PRO A 181 -4.74 -0.11 -11.54
C PRO A 181 -6.09 0.62 -11.62
N ALA A 182 -6.67 0.65 -12.83
CA ALA A 182 -8.01 1.18 -13.03
C ALA A 182 -9.03 0.44 -12.15
N ARG A 183 -9.98 1.18 -11.60
CA ARG A 183 -11.14 0.62 -10.88
C ARG A 183 -12.30 0.54 -11.84
N VAL A 184 -12.87 -0.64 -11.96
CA VAL A 184 -14.01 -0.89 -12.84
C VAL A 184 -15.20 -1.38 -12.03
N HIS A 185 -16.40 -0.99 -12.46
CA HIS A 185 -17.61 -1.44 -11.79
C HIS A 185 -17.89 -2.90 -12.14
N ARG A 186 -18.17 -3.75 -11.16
CA ARG A 186 -18.39 -5.18 -11.37
C ARG A 186 -19.42 -5.49 -12.47
N ARG A 187 -20.51 -4.70 -12.55
CA ARG A 187 -21.57 -4.86 -13.54
C ARG A 187 -21.13 -4.57 -14.98
N SER A 188 -19.99 -3.92 -15.20
CA SER A 188 -19.44 -3.64 -16.54
C SER A 188 -18.55 -4.78 -17.06
N ILE A 189 -18.36 -5.85 -16.28
CA ILE A 189 -17.50 -6.97 -16.64
C ILE A 189 -18.36 -8.16 -16.99
N ASP A 190 -18.14 -8.72 -18.18
CA ASP A 190 -18.65 -10.02 -18.55
C ASP A 190 -17.69 -11.10 -18.06
N PHE A 191 -18.07 -11.78 -16.99
CA PHE A 191 -17.28 -12.85 -16.39
C PHE A 191 -17.43 -14.20 -17.11
N SER A 192 -18.38 -14.36 -18.03
CA SER A 192 -18.68 -15.65 -18.68
C SER A 192 -17.52 -16.22 -19.48
N HIS A 193 -16.63 -15.36 -19.96
CA HIS A 193 -15.48 -15.71 -20.80
C HIS A 193 -14.14 -15.61 -20.08
N LEU A 194 -14.15 -15.30 -18.78
CA LEU A 194 -12.92 -15.09 -18.02
C LEU A 194 -12.51 -16.39 -17.29
N GLU A 195 -11.22 -16.67 -17.33
CA GLU A 195 -10.64 -17.78 -16.56
C GLU A 195 -10.74 -17.48 -15.06
N VAL A 196 -11.38 -18.37 -14.32
CA VAL A 196 -11.52 -18.25 -12.86
C VAL A 196 -10.21 -18.65 -12.19
N GLN A 197 -9.70 -17.78 -11.33
CA GLN A 197 -8.56 -18.08 -10.47
C GLN A 197 -9.02 -18.19 -9.02
N PRO A 198 -9.26 -19.42 -8.51
CA PRO A 198 -9.65 -19.65 -7.12
C PRO A 198 -8.51 -19.34 -6.15
N GLY A 199 -8.84 -19.12 -4.90
CA GLY A 199 -7.86 -19.13 -3.81
C GLY A 199 -7.36 -20.55 -3.49
N ASP A 200 -6.34 -20.63 -2.65
CA ASP A 200 -5.83 -21.91 -2.15
C ASP A 200 -6.83 -22.53 -1.18
N LYS A 201 -6.94 -23.85 -1.19
CA LYS A 201 -7.95 -24.58 -0.38
C LYS A 201 -7.58 -24.65 1.10
N ASP A 202 -6.31 -24.69 1.39
CA ASP A 202 -5.76 -24.81 2.73
C ASP A 202 -4.81 -23.66 2.98
N VAL A 203 -5.27 -22.66 3.73
CA VAL A 203 -4.62 -21.39 3.91
C VAL A 203 -4.01 -21.32 5.30
N ASP A 204 -2.70 -21.15 5.37
CA ASP A 204 -2.05 -20.75 6.61
C ASP A 204 -2.26 -19.25 6.84
N PRO A 205 -2.57 -18.79 8.06
CA PRO A 205 -2.69 -17.36 8.34
C PRO A 205 -1.35 -16.63 8.20
N PHE A 206 -1.36 -15.30 8.10
CA PHE A 206 -0.15 -14.49 8.25
C PHE A 206 0.27 -14.38 9.71
N SER A 207 -0.70 -14.31 10.61
CA SER A 207 -0.42 -14.17 12.03
C SER A 207 -0.56 -15.50 12.78
N VAL A 208 0.37 -15.73 13.69
CA VAL A 208 0.30 -16.87 14.63
C VAL A 208 -0.87 -16.76 15.60
N ASP A 209 -1.41 -15.55 15.79
CA ASP A 209 -2.57 -15.29 16.66
C ASP A 209 -3.91 -15.45 15.90
N SER A 210 -3.89 -15.71 14.60
CA SER A 210 -5.10 -15.90 13.80
C SER A 210 -5.55 -17.35 13.84
N ASP A 211 -6.88 -17.56 13.95
CA ASP A 211 -7.48 -18.90 13.91
C ASP A 211 -7.48 -19.43 12.46
N ARG A 212 -6.69 -20.48 12.21
CA ARG A 212 -6.57 -21.12 10.90
C ARG A 212 -7.85 -21.78 10.45
N GLU A 213 -8.60 -22.40 11.37
CA GLU A 213 -9.85 -23.06 11.04
C GLU A 213 -10.94 -22.05 10.67
N GLU A 214 -11.03 -20.95 11.43
CA GLU A 214 -11.93 -19.85 11.09
C GLU A 214 -11.61 -19.27 9.72
N LEU A 215 -10.34 -19.04 9.41
CA LEU A 215 -9.89 -18.53 8.11
C LEU A 215 -10.32 -19.47 6.97
N ASN A 216 -10.13 -20.77 7.14
CA ASN A 216 -10.44 -21.78 6.12
C ASN A 216 -11.94 -22.10 5.98
N ARG A 217 -12.78 -21.75 6.96
CA ARG A 217 -14.24 -21.85 6.84
C ARG A 217 -14.86 -20.74 5.98
N ARG A 218 -14.15 -19.65 5.74
CA ARG A 218 -14.66 -18.53 4.94
C ARG A 218 -14.64 -18.86 3.45
N GLU A 219 -15.73 -18.56 2.78
CA GLU A 219 -15.80 -18.64 1.32
C GLU A 219 -14.88 -17.55 0.71
N GLN A 220 -13.98 -17.96 -0.18
CA GLN A 220 -13.11 -17.04 -0.88
C GLN A 220 -13.76 -16.53 -2.16
N ILE A 221 -13.54 -15.24 -2.47
CA ILE A 221 -13.99 -14.63 -3.71
C ILE A 221 -12.87 -14.81 -4.75
N PRO A 222 -13.10 -15.51 -5.87
CA PRO A 222 -12.06 -15.74 -6.86
C PRO A 222 -11.68 -14.44 -7.58
N CYS A 223 -10.42 -14.37 -8.00
CA CYS A 223 -9.98 -13.44 -9.03
C CYS A 223 -10.27 -14.03 -10.41
N HIS A 224 -10.17 -13.21 -11.45
CA HIS A 224 -10.32 -13.65 -12.84
C HIS A 224 -9.10 -13.21 -13.64
N ILE A 225 -8.72 -14.05 -14.60
CA ILE A 225 -7.59 -13.79 -15.50
C ILE A 225 -8.13 -13.31 -16.83
N VAL A 226 -7.49 -12.26 -17.34
CA VAL A 226 -7.71 -11.73 -18.68
C VAL A 226 -6.35 -11.46 -19.35
N TYR A 227 -6.30 -11.52 -20.65
CA TYR A 227 -5.08 -11.32 -21.42
C TYR A 227 -5.20 -10.11 -22.35
N THR A 228 -4.10 -9.39 -22.49
CA THR A 228 -3.97 -8.44 -23.61
C THR A 228 -3.84 -9.20 -24.93
N ASN A 229 -4.03 -8.50 -26.04
CA ASN A 229 -3.86 -9.03 -27.39
C ASN A 229 -3.04 -8.07 -28.25
N LYS A 230 -2.78 -8.45 -29.50
CA LYS A 230 -2.02 -7.63 -30.44
C LYS A 230 -2.61 -6.22 -30.59
N HIS A 231 -3.93 -6.10 -30.73
CA HIS A 231 -4.60 -4.79 -30.86
C HIS A 231 -4.36 -3.91 -29.63
N THR A 232 -4.46 -4.47 -28.42
CA THR A 232 -4.12 -3.74 -27.18
C THR A 232 -2.67 -3.26 -27.19
N HIS A 233 -1.73 -4.13 -27.62
CA HIS A 233 -0.31 -3.76 -27.70
C HIS A 233 -0.06 -2.67 -28.74
N ASP A 234 -0.71 -2.72 -29.88
CA ASP A 234 -0.57 -1.71 -30.95
C ASP A 234 -1.08 -0.34 -30.50
N ILE A 235 -2.22 -0.30 -29.76
CA ILE A 235 -2.74 0.95 -29.15
C ILE A 235 -1.73 1.50 -28.14
N ILE A 236 -1.21 0.67 -27.26
CA ILE A 236 -0.22 1.09 -26.25
C ILE A 236 1.02 1.66 -26.93
N ARG A 237 1.60 0.94 -27.89
CA ARG A 237 2.80 1.39 -28.63
C ARG A 237 2.58 2.70 -29.36
N ALA A 238 1.43 2.87 -30.01
CA ALA A 238 1.09 4.12 -30.73
C ALA A 238 0.95 5.33 -29.80
N ASN A 239 0.71 5.12 -28.50
CA ASN A 239 0.48 6.18 -27.51
C ASN A 239 1.60 6.30 -26.47
N MET A 240 2.76 5.70 -26.69
CA MET A 240 3.87 5.72 -25.72
C MET A 240 4.34 7.13 -25.36
N SER A 241 4.33 8.06 -26.31
CA SER A 241 4.68 9.47 -26.06
C SER A 241 3.73 10.18 -25.09
N ARG A 242 2.51 9.66 -24.95
CA ARG A 242 1.49 10.16 -24.01
C ARG A 242 1.54 9.46 -22.65
N SER A 243 2.29 8.37 -22.53
CA SER A 243 2.43 7.68 -21.23
C SER A 243 3.21 8.55 -20.25
N PRO A 244 2.67 8.81 -19.06
CA PRO A 244 3.37 9.58 -18.03
C PRO A 244 4.75 9.02 -17.68
N LEU A 245 4.92 7.71 -17.78
CA LEU A 245 6.18 7.02 -17.51
C LEU A 245 7.23 7.30 -18.59
N TYR A 246 6.83 7.31 -19.87
CA TYR A 246 7.74 7.45 -21.00
C TYR A 246 7.87 8.90 -21.51
N SER A 247 6.93 9.77 -21.17
CA SER A 247 7.02 11.21 -21.48
C SER A 247 7.92 11.99 -20.50
N GLY A 248 8.44 11.36 -19.45
CA GLY A 248 9.21 12.03 -18.41
C GLY A 248 8.39 12.76 -17.35
N MET A 249 7.06 12.70 -17.42
CA MET A 249 6.18 13.31 -16.41
C MET A 249 6.33 12.65 -15.03
N ILE A 250 6.60 11.35 -14.98
CA ILE A 250 6.90 10.61 -13.77
C ILE A 250 8.40 10.63 -13.53
N GLU A 251 8.81 11.40 -12.53
CA GLU A 251 10.17 11.39 -11.99
C GLU A 251 10.23 10.38 -10.83
N GLY A 252 11.27 9.53 -10.79
CA GLY A 252 11.51 8.66 -9.65
C GLY A 252 11.60 7.17 -9.99
N ILE A 253 11.87 6.39 -8.96
CA ILE A 253 12.11 4.96 -9.06
C ILE A 253 10.81 4.21 -8.74
N GLY A 254 10.40 3.32 -9.64
CA GLY A 254 9.27 2.40 -9.39
C GLY A 254 9.71 1.16 -8.62
N PRO A 255 8.80 0.52 -7.87
CA PRO A 255 9.07 -0.77 -7.24
C PRO A 255 9.41 -1.82 -8.30
N ARG A 256 10.47 -2.62 -8.04
CA ARG A 256 10.98 -3.61 -9.00
C ARG A 256 9.92 -4.62 -9.47
N TYR A 257 9.00 -5.01 -8.59
CA TYR A 257 8.01 -6.05 -8.86
C TYR A 257 6.61 -5.50 -9.20
N CYS A 258 6.52 -4.22 -9.60
CA CYS A 258 5.26 -3.59 -9.98
C CYS A 258 5.40 -2.87 -11.35
N PRO A 259 5.68 -3.61 -12.44
CA PRO A 259 5.73 -3.02 -13.77
C PRO A 259 4.33 -2.62 -14.22
N SER A 260 4.21 -1.48 -14.87
CA SER A 260 2.98 -1.08 -15.56
C SER A 260 2.75 -1.94 -16.83
N ILE A 261 1.57 -1.86 -17.41
CA ILE A 261 1.26 -2.62 -18.63
C ILE A 261 2.11 -2.16 -19.81
N GLU A 262 2.33 -0.86 -19.95
CA GLU A 262 3.21 -0.31 -20.98
C GLU A 262 4.67 -0.79 -20.81
N ASP A 263 5.18 -0.89 -19.59
CA ASP A 263 6.48 -1.49 -19.31
C ASP A 263 6.56 -2.94 -19.78
N LYS A 264 5.49 -3.72 -19.55
CA LYS A 264 5.44 -5.12 -19.99
C LYS A 264 5.44 -5.23 -21.51
N VAL A 265 4.64 -4.42 -22.18
CA VAL A 265 4.52 -4.39 -23.66
C VAL A 265 5.83 -3.97 -24.32
N MET A 266 6.58 -3.06 -23.70
CA MET A 266 7.86 -2.59 -24.24
C MET A 266 9.02 -3.51 -23.93
N ARG A 267 9.12 -3.99 -22.70
CA ARG A 267 10.27 -4.86 -22.27
C ARG A 267 10.17 -6.30 -22.77
N PHE A 268 8.95 -6.77 -23.04
CA PHE A 268 8.69 -8.12 -23.52
C PHE A 268 7.89 -8.05 -24.81
N ALA A 269 8.42 -7.33 -25.79
CA ALA A 269 7.76 -7.02 -27.06
C ALA A 269 7.49 -8.25 -27.93
N ASP A 270 8.23 -9.32 -27.71
CA ASP A 270 8.10 -10.62 -28.35
C ASP A 270 6.90 -11.43 -27.86
N LYS A 271 6.32 -11.06 -26.70
CA LYS A 271 5.16 -11.77 -26.17
C LYS A 271 3.88 -11.33 -26.86
N GLU A 272 3.11 -12.28 -27.35
CA GLU A 272 1.81 -12.04 -28.00
C GLU A 272 0.75 -11.49 -27.03
N ARG A 273 0.85 -11.83 -25.73
CA ARG A 273 -0.11 -11.42 -24.71
C ARG A 273 0.53 -11.30 -23.34
N HIS A 274 -0.02 -10.42 -22.51
CA HIS A 274 0.30 -10.28 -21.10
C HIS A 274 -0.91 -10.57 -20.22
N GLN A 275 -0.68 -11.28 -19.14
CA GLN A 275 -1.70 -11.60 -18.16
C GLN A 275 -2.03 -10.40 -17.29
N LEU A 276 -3.32 -10.17 -17.10
CA LEU A 276 -3.91 -9.21 -16.19
C LEU A 276 -4.86 -9.93 -15.24
N PHE A 277 -5.10 -9.33 -14.07
CA PHE A 277 -6.02 -9.87 -13.07
C PHE A 277 -7.15 -8.88 -12.82
N ILE A 278 -8.37 -9.40 -12.75
CA ILE A 278 -9.54 -8.72 -12.23
C ILE A 278 -9.71 -9.21 -10.80
N GLU A 279 -9.52 -8.31 -9.85
CA GLU A 279 -9.41 -8.62 -8.43
C GLU A 279 -10.52 -7.88 -7.65
N PRO A 280 -11.18 -8.55 -6.66
CA PRO A 280 -12.18 -7.91 -5.81
C PRO A 280 -11.52 -6.90 -4.85
N MET A 281 -12.28 -5.89 -4.45
CA MET A 281 -11.84 -4.86 -3.50
C MET A 281 -12.64 -4.86 -2.17
N GLY A 282 -13.65 -5.69 -2.08
CA GLY A 282 -14.66 -5.73 -1.04
C GLY A 282 -15.95 -5.07 -1.48
#